data_3b3a03148f8a8c23592ce9beef427579
#
_entry.id   3b3a03148f8a8c23592ce9beef427579
#
_cell.length_a   1.000
_cell.length_b   1.000
_cell.length_c   1.000
_cell.angle_alpha   90.00
_cell.angle_beta   90.00
_cell.angle_gamma   90.00
#
_symmetry.space_group_name_H-M   'P 1'
#
loop_
_entity.id
_entity.type
_entity.pdbx_description
1 polymer ?
#
loop_
_entity_poly.entity_id
_entity_poly.type
_entity_poly.pdbx_seq_one_letter_code
_entity_poly.pdbx_strand_id
1 'polypeptide(L)'
;RAIFNLMAAVRRNCNEVNAMKIIKAKSYQDLSRKAANLISAQVILKPECVLGLATGSTPIGTYRQLVEWYQKDDVDFSRVTTFNLDEYVGLSPENPQSYHAFMRRNLFDHVNLAPERCHVPDGCATDLARACREYDAAIAERGGIDLQLLGIGGNGHIAFNEPGEAFEKDTHIVALKESTIRANQRFFASADQVPRQAITMGIRLIMQARKILLIAEGPAKKQALEQALFGPISAQVPAS
;
A
#
# COMPACT_ATOMS: atom_id res chain seq x y z
N ARG A 1 -2.31 -27.26 -10.12
CA ARG A 1 -2.50 -25.77 -10.10
C ARG A 1 -1.71 -25.23 -8.92
N ALA A 2 -0.50 -24.67 -9.19
CA ALA A 2 0.27 -24.02 -8.13
C ALA A 2 -0.44 -22.72 -7.74
N ILE A 3 -0.87 -22.64 -6.49
CA ILE A 3 -1.47 -21.42 -5.91
C ILE A 3 -0.30 -20.50 -5.59
N PHE A 4 -0.14 -19.42 -6.36
CA PHE A 4 0.88 -18.40 -6.11
C PHE A 4 0.32 -17.35 -5.14
N ASN A 5 0.46 -17.61 -3.86
CA ASN A 5 0.25 -16.62 -2.81
C ASN A 5 1.59 -16.41 -2.12
N LEU A 6 2.17 -15.25 -2.28
CA LEU A 6 3.50 -14.93 -1.76
C LEU A 6 3.42 -13.70 -0.85
N MET A 7 4.14 -13.75 0.23
CA MET A 7 4.41 -12.63 1.10
C MET A 7 5.93 -12.50 1.25
N ALA A 8 6.47 -11.33 0.93
CA ALA A 8 7.86 -11.00 1.17
C ALA A 8 7.95 -9.94 2.27
N ALA A 9 8.73 -10.19 3.30
CA ALA A 9 9.01 -9.24 4.37
C ALA A 9 10.50 -8.89 4.34
N VAL A 10 10.81 -7.61 4.22
CA VAL A 10 12.17 -7.08 4.27
C VAL A 10 12.36 -6.32 5.58
N ARG A 11 13.35 -6.68 6.38
CA ARG A 11 13.82 -5.89 7.54
C ARG A 11 14.99 -5.02 7.11
N ARG A 12 14.94 -3.73 7.42
CA ARG A 12 16.10 -2.84 7.40
C ARG A 12 16.62 -2.69 8.84
N ASN A 13 17.79 -3.24 9.12
CA ASN A 13 18.59 -2.92 10.31
C ASN A 13 19.85 -2.20 9.87
N CYS A 14 20.24 -1.15 10.56
CA CYS A 14 21.43 -0.37 10.24
C CYS A 14 22.76 -1.18 10.32
N ASN A 15 22.75 -2.40 10.89
CA ASN A 15 23.93 -3.24 11.13
C ASN A 15 23.80 -4.71 10.69
N GLU A 16 22.71 -5.11 10.03
CA GLU A 16 22.56 -6.50 9.52
C GLU A 16 22.20 -6.49 8.03
N VAL A 17 22.72 -7.49 7.32
CA VAL A 17 22.37 -7.77 5.91
C VAL A 17 20.86 -7.78 5.76
N ASN A 18 20.32 -6.99 4.84
CA ASN A 18 18.89 -6.94 4.50
C ASN A 18 18.39 -8.34 4.13
N ALA A 19 17.86 -9.08 5.08
CA ALA A 19 17.34 -10.42 4.84
C ALA A 19 15.89 -10.33 4.39
N MET A 20 15.64 -10.65 3.12
CA MET A 20 14.29 -10.85 2.60
C MET A 20 13.77 -12.20 3.05
N LYS A 21 12.58 -12.22 3.70
CA LYS A 21 11.89 -13.45 4.06
C LYS A 21 10.72 -13.70 3.11
N ILE A 22 10.76 -14.81 2.38
CA ILE A 22 9.69 -15.24 1.50
C ILE A 22 8.79 -16.24 2.26
N ILE A 23 7.50 -15.96 2.35
CA ILE A 23 6.51 -16.81 3.02
C ILE A 23 5.45 -17.22 2.01
N LYS A 24 5.37 -18.52 1.72
CA LYS A 24 4.32 -19.08 0.87
C LYS A 24 3.03 -19.23 1.66
N ALA A 25 1.91 -18.85 1.06
CA ALA A 25 0.58 -19.05 1.62
C ALA A 25 -0.20 -20.11 0.83
N LYS A 26 -1.03 -20.88 1.54
CA LYS A 26 -1.80 -21.99 0.94
C LYS A 26 -3.07 -21.52 0.22
N SER A 27 -3.57 -20.35 0.60
CA SER A 27 -4.79 -19.75 0.05
C SER A 27 -4.77 -18.23 0.25
N TYR A 28 -5.74 -17.52 -0.32
CA TYR A 28 -5.94 -16.10 -0.05
C TYR A 28 -6.22 -15.82 1.44
N GLN A 29 -7.01 -16.65 2.10
CA GLN A 29 -7.28 -16.52 3.54
C GLN A 29 -6.00 -16.71 4.37
N ASP A 30 -5.15 -17.69 4.01
CA ASP A 30 -3.89 -17.93 4.70
C ASP A 30 -2.89 -16.77 4.47
N LEU A 31 -2.85 -16.20 3.25
CA LEU A 31 -2.09 -14.98 2.94
C LEU A 31 -2.56 -13.81 3.81
N SER A 32 -3.86 -13.54 3.81
CA SER A 32 -4.50 -12.45 4.54
C SER A 32 -4.24 -12.55 6.05
N ARG A 33 -4.44 -13.73 6.63
CA ARG A 33 -4.18 -13.99 8.04
C ARG A 33 -2.69 -13.82 8.40
N LYS A 34 -1.76 -14.30 7.57
CA LYS A 34 -0.31 -14.14 7.79
C LYS A 34 0.12 -12.67 7.70
N ALA A 35 -0.41 -11.92 6.75
CA ALA A 35 -0.15 -10.50 6.63
C ALA A 35 -0.72 -9.73 7.84
N ALA A 36 -1.95 -10.03 8.25
CA ALA A 36 -2.56 -9.46 9.44
C ALA A 36 -1.75 -9.77 10.71
N ASN A 37 -1.21 -10.99 10.88
CA ASN A 37 -0.32 -11.34 12.00
C ASN A 37 0.91 -10.42 12.09
N LEU A 38 1.53 -10.06 10.96
CA LEU A 38 2.70 -9.19 10.98
C LEU A 38 2.33 -7.73 11.30
N ILE A 39 1.18 -7.27 10.80
CA ILE A 39 0.67 -5.92 11.09
C ILE A 39 0.24 -5.83 12.56
N SER A 40 -0.53 -6.78 13.08
CA SER A 40 -0.95 -6.79 14.49
C SER A 40 0.24 -6.88 15.44
N ALA A 41 1.23 -7.72 15.13
CA ALA A 41 2.47 -7.79 15.91
C ALA A 41 3.22 -6.44 15.92
N GLN A 42 3.24 -5.71 14.80
CA GLN A 42 3.83 -4.37 14.75
C GLN A 42 3.07 -3.40 15.66
N VAL A 43 1.74 -3.43 15.66
CA VAL A 43 0.90 -2.57 16.51
C VAL A 43 1.08 -2.93 18.00
N ILE A 44 1.04 -4.20 18.36
CA ILE A 44 1.19 -4.66 19.75
C ILE A 44 2.57 -4.28 20.31
N LEU A 45 3.64 -4.48 19.52
CA LEU A 45 5.01 -4.17 19.96
C LEU A 45 5.34 -2.68 19.96
N LYS A 46 4.63 -1.88 19.19
CA LYS A 46 4.78 -0.42 19.12
C LYS A 46 3.40 0.22 18.90
N PRO A 47 2.61 0.46 19.96
CA PRO A 47 1.24 0.98 19.83
C PRO A 47 1.12 2.29 19.04
N GLU A 48 2.10 3.20 19.14
CA GLU A 48 2.17 4.44 18.34
C GLU A 48 2.88 4.26 17.00
N CYS A 49 2.87 3.06 16.43
CA CYS A 49 3.52 2.83 15.14
C CYS A 49 2.84 3.59 14.00
N VAL A 50 3.63 3.85 12.97
CA VAL A 50 3.19 4.41 11.69
C VAL A 50 3.07 3.28 10.68
N LEU A 51 1.86 3.04 10.18
CA LEU A 51 1.58 2.03 9.17
C LEU A 51 1.41 2.67 7.80
N GLY A 52 2.15 2.20 6.82
CA GLY A 52 1.88 2.45 5.41
C GLY A 52 0.86 1.43 4.89
N LEU A 53 -0.24 1.89 4.31
CA LEU A 53 -1.36 1.05 3.88
C LEU A 53 -1.55 1.10 2.36
N ALA A 54 -2.09 0.04 1.81
CA ALA A 54 -2.35 -0.13 0.38
C ALA A 54 -3.84 -0.36 0.12
N THR A 55 -4.32 0.02 -1.04
CA THR A 55 -5.66 -0.27 -1.55
C THR A 55 -5.67 -1.45 -2.54
N GLY A 56 -6.82 -1.73 -3.13
CA GLY A 56 -7.00 -2.82 -4.07
C GLY A 56 -7.54 -4.11 -3.44
N SER A 57 -7.73 -5.15 -4.25
CA SER A 57 -8.41 -6.38 -3.82
C SER A 57 -7.55 -7.24 -2.87
N THR A 58 -6.24 -7.26 -3.05
CA THR A 58 -5.35 -8.15 -2.30
C THR A 58 -5.34 -7.88 -0.78
N PRO A 59 -5.28 -6.62 -0.28
CA PRO A 59 -5.25 -6.36 1.17
C PRO A 59 -6.60 -6.48 1.88
N ILE A 60 -7.74 -6.58 1.19
CA ILE A 60 -9.08 -6.61 1.81
C ILE A 60 -9.19 -7.69 2.88
N GLY A 61 -8.72 -8.91 2.58
CA GLY A 61 -8.76 -10.01 3.54
C GLY A 61 -7.87 -9.76 4.77
N THR A 62 -6.76 -9.05 4.59
CA THR A 62 -5.88 -8.62 5.69
C THR A 62 -6.59 -7.63 6.60
N TYR A 63 -7.25 -6.62 6.03
CA TYR A 63 -8.03 -5.64 6.80
C TYR A 63 -9.19 -6.29 7.55
N ARG A 64 -9.94 -7.17 6.88
CA ARG A 64 -11.02 -7.95 7.52
C ARG A 64 -10.51 -8.74 8.74
N GLN A 65 -9.35 -9.37 8.62
CA GLN A 65 -8.75 -10.12 9.73
C GLN A 65 -8.32 -9.20 10.89
N LEU A 66 -7.78 -8.01 10.58
CA LEU A 66 -7.42 -7.01 11.60
C LEU A 66 -8.66 -6.48 12.33
N VAL A 67 -9.76 -6.21 11.61
CA VAL A 67 -11.05 -5.82 12.18
C VAL A 67 -11.60 -6.91 13.10
N GLU A 68 -11.54 -8.18 12.67
CA GLU A 68 -11.97 -9.32 13.50
C GLU A 68 -11.19 -9.40 14.83
N TRP A 69 -9.88 -9.18 14.80
CA TRP A 69 -9.06 -9.19 16.00
C TRP A 69 -9.29 -7.96 16.89
N TYR A 70 -9.49 -6.79 16.29
CA TYR A 70 -9.92 -5.61 17.05
C TYR A 70 -11.24 -5.87 17.79
N GLN A 71 -12.23 -6.48 17.12
CA GLN A 71 -13.53 -6.81 17.75
C GLN A 71 -13.43 -7.85 18.88
N LYS A 72 -12.32 -8.59 18.95
CA LYS A 72 -12.00 -9.56 20.02
C LYS A 72 -11.06 -8.98 21.08
N ASP A 73 -10.78 -7.69 21.04
CA ASP A 73 -9.84 -6.99 21.92
C ASP A 73 -8.37 -7.49 21.81
N ASP A 74 -8.02 -8.18 20.73
CA ASP A 74 -6.66 -8.68 20.50
C ASP A 74 -5.69 -7.58 20.00
N VAL A 75 -6.19 -6.50 19.38
CA VAL A 75 -5.39 -5.40 18.81
C VAL A 75 -6.06 -4.06 19.04
N ASP A 76 -5.32 -3.10 19.59
CA ASP A 76 -5.76 -1.71 19.80
C ASP A 76 -5.09 -0.77 18.79
N PHE A 77 -5.89 -0.04 18.00
CA PHE A 77 -5.42 0.91 16.98
C PHE A 77 -5.49 2.38 17.43
N SER A 78 -5.92 2.67 18.66
CA SER A 78 -6.18 4.05 19.14
C SER A 78 -4.99 4.99 19.01
N ARG A 79 -3.76 4.47 19.06
CA ARG A 79 -2.51 5.26 18.98
C ARG A 79 -1.80 5.14 17.63
N VAL A 80 -2.27 4.28 16.74
CA VAL A 80 -1.67 4.05 15.41
C VAL A 80 -1.90 5.27 14.52
N THR A 81 -0.92 5.60 13.69
CA THR A 81 -1.04 6.56 12.58
C THR A 81 -0.90 5.81 11.26
N THR A 82 -1.72 6.15 10.27
CA THR A 82 -1.68 5.48 8.96
C THR A 82 -1.41 6.46 7.83
N PHE A 83 -0.66 6.01 6.81
CA PHE A 83 -0.43 6.72 5.55
C PHE A 83 -0.72 5.79 4.39
N ASN A 84 -1.64 6.17 3.51
CA ASN A 84 -1.90 5.42 2.28
C ASN A 84 -0.89 5.75 1.19
N LEU A 85 -0.66 4.78 0.30
CA LEU A 85 0.31 4.92 -0.79
C LEU A 85 -0.10 5.96 -1.83
N ASP A 86 -1.39 6.12 -2.07
CA ASP A 86 -1.90 6.85 -3.23
C ASP A 86 -3.36 7.28 -3.07
N GLU A 87 -3.80 8.18 -3.95
CA GLU A 87 -5.18 8.58 -4.16
C GLU A 87 -5.36 9.13 -5.57
N TYR A 88 -6.55 8.99 -6.12
CA TYR A 88 -6.93 9.59 -7.39
C TYR A 88 -7.04 11.12 -7.32
N VAL A 89 -6.53 11.81 -8.33
CA VAL A 89 -6.76 13.25 -8.48
C VAL A 89 -8.19 13.51 -8.93
N GLY A 90 -8.85 14.45 -8.24
CA GLY A 90 -10.20 14.93 -8.57
C GLY A 90 -11.33 14.09 -7.94
N LEU A 91 -11.04 13.06 -7.17
CA LEU A 91 -12.07 12.36 -6.37
C LEU A 91 -12.10 12.90 -4.94
N SER A 92 -13.26 13.37 -4.50
CA SER A 92 -13.43 13.77 -3.09
C SER A 92 -13.35 12.56 -2.16
N PRO A 93 -13.02 12.74 -0.87
CA PRO A 93 -13.00 11.65 0.12
C PRO A 93 -14.33 10.90 0.24
N GLU A 94 -15.45 11.55 -0.06
CA GLU A 94 -16.80 10.98 -0.02
C GLU A 94 -17.15 10.19 -1.28
N ASN A 95 -16.39 10.37 -2.36
CA ASN A 95 -16.64 9.60 -3.58
C ASN A 95 -16.42 8.11 -3.30
N PRO A 96 -17.39 7.22 -3.59
CA PRO A 96 -17.29 5.80 -3.27
C PRO A 96 -16.11 5.09 -3.95
N GLN A 97 -15.50 5.69 -4.96
CA GLN A 97 -14.35 5.15 -5.68
C GLN A 97 -13.00 5.75 -5.22
N SER A 98 -13.01 6.75 -4.32
CA SER A 98 -11.78 7.24 -3.71
C SER A 98 -11.12 6.17 -2.84
N TYR A 99 -9.80 6.24 -2.70
CA TYR A 99 -9.09 5.35 -1.79
C TYR A 99 -9.35 5.71 -0.32
N HIS A 100 -9.68 6.96 -0.04
CA HIS A 100 -10.20 7.36 1.27
C HIS A 100 -11.48 6.57 1.61
N ALA A 101 -12.48 6.56 0.73
CA ALA A 101 -13.71 5.79 0.93
C ALA A 101 -13.45 4.27 0.98
N PHE A 102 -12.48 3.78 0.18
CA PHE A 102 -12.05 2.38 0.24
C PHE A 102 -11.52 2.02 1.64
N MET A 103 -10.65 2.85 2.21
CA MET A 103 -10.06 2.58 3.53
C MET A 103 -11.09 2.67 4.64
N ARG A 104 -12.01 3.62 4.58
CA ARG A 104 -13.14 3.68 5.51
C ARG A 104 -13.96 2.40 5.49
N ARG A 105 -14.39 1.94 4.32
CA ARG A 105 -15.19 0.71 4.17
C ARG A 105 -14.49 -0.56 4.64
N ASN A 106 -13.17 -0.63 4.55
CA ASN A 106 -12.43 -1.87 4.79
C ASN A 106 -11.67 -1.90 6.12
N LEU A 107 -11.37 -0.74 6.72
CA LEU A 107 -10.61 -0.67 7.96
C LEU A 107 -11.02 0.49 8.88
N PHE A 108 -10.95 1.76 8.43
CA PHE A 108 -10.96 2.92 9.33
C PHE A 108 -12.24 3.03 10.16
N ASP A 109 -13.42 2.81 9.56
CA ASP A 109 -14.71 2.88 10.25
C ASP A 109 -15.02 1.65 11.12
N HIS A 110 -14.13 0.65 11.13
CA HIS A 110 -14.35 -0.64 11.81
C HIS A 110 -13.43 -0.88 13.01
N VAL A 111 -12.48 0.03 13.26
CA VAL A 111 -11.53 -0.03 14.37
C VAL A 111 -11.44 1.34 15.06
N ASN A 112 -10.76 1.43 16.20
CA ASN A 112 -10.65 2.67 16.97
C ASN A 112 -9.50 3.60 16.48
N LEU A 113 -9.23 3.64 15.19
CA LEU A 113 -8.34 4.64 14.60
C LEU A 113 -8.97 6.03 14.70
N ALA A 114 -8.22 6.99 15.25
CA ALA A 114 -8.66 8.39 15.28
C ALA A 114 -8.59 8.98 13.86
N PRO A 115 -9.65 9.67 13.37
CA PRO A 115 -9.68 10.20 11.99
C PRO A 115 -8.48 11.07 11.63
N GLU A 116 -8.00 11.91 12.57
CA GLU A 116 -6.84 12.78 12.41
C GLU A 116 -5.50 12.05 12.31
N ARG A 117 -5.51 10.73 12.52
CA ARG A 117 -4.35 9.84 12.34
C ARG A 117 -4.41 9.01 11.06
N CYS A 118 -5.49 9.17 10.26
CA CYS A 118 -5.70 8.46 9.02
C CYS A 118 -5.36 9.38 7.85
N HIS A 119 -4.19 9.20 7.25
CA HIS A 119 -3.72 10.06 6.15
C HIS A 119 -3.85 9.34 4.81
N VAL A 120 -4.52 10.01 3.87
CA VAL A 120 -4.60 9.65 2.46
C VAL A 120 -4.19 10.89 1.66
N PRO A 121 -3.43 10.79 0.56
CA PRO A 121 -3.05 11.97 -0.22
C PRO A 121 -4.28 12.79 -0.65
N ASP A 122 -4.18 14.12 -0.61
CA ASP A 122 -5.27 15.00 -1.01
C ASP A 122 -5.29 15.21 -2.53
N GLY A 123 -6.03 14.36 -3.23
CA GLY A 123 -6.24 14.45 -4.68
C GLY A 123 -7.11 15.63 -5.13
N CYS A 124 -7.74 16.36 -4.20
CA CYS A 124 -8.59 17.52 -4.48
C CYS A 124 -7.89 18.87 -4.17
N ALA A 125 -6.65 18.84 -3.70
CA ALA A 125 -5.90 20.05 -3.40
C ALA A 125 -5.77 20.97 -4.63
N THR A 126 -5.89 22.29 -4.42
CA THR A 126 -5.69 23.29 -5.50
C THR A 126 -4.25 23.35 -5.99
N ASP A 127 -3.28 23.06 -5.12
CA ASP A 127 -1.86 22.91 -5.44
C ASP A 127 -1.42 21.48 -5.09
N LEU A 128 -1.54 20.58 -6.07
CA LEU A 128 -1.18 19.17 -5.92
C LEU A 128 0.32 18.98 -5.63
N ALA A 129 1.19 19.83 -6.20
CA ALA A 129 2.62 19.72 -5.94
C ALA A 129 2.96 20.09 -4.48
N ARG A 130 2.26 21.08 -3.93
CA ARG A 130 2.35 21.41 -2.51
C ARG A 130 1.81 20.28 -1.64
N ALA A 131 0.64 19.72 -1.98
CA ALA A 131 0.04 18.59 -1.26
C ALA A 131 0.99 17.38 -1.19
N CYS A 132 1.69 17.06 -2.30
CA CYS A 132 2.72 16.02 -2.30
C CYS A 132 3.85 16.30 -1.30
N ARG A 133 4.38 17.51 -1.27
CA ARG A 133 5.47 17.91 -0.34
C ARG A 133 4.99 17.86 1.13
N GLU A 134 3.78 18.34 1.40
CA GLU A 134 3.18 18.32 2.74
C GLU A 134 2.93 16.89 3.22
N TYR A 135 2.54 15.98 2.31
CA TYR A 135 2.38 14.56 2.61
C TYR A 135 3.72 13.91 3.03
N ASP A 136 4.79 14.19 2.29
CA ASP A 136 6.14 13.71 2.62
C ASP A 136 6.64 14.28 3.95
N ALA A 137 6.38 15.56 4.20
CA ALA A 137 6.72 16.22 5.47
C ALA A 137 5.97 15.58 6.65
N ALA A 138 4.67 15.31 6.51
CA ALA A 138 3.87 14.67 7.54
C ALA A 138 4.39 13.27 7.89
N ILE A 139 4.84 12.47 6.91
CA ILE A 139 5.49 11.18 7.14
C ILE A 139 6.81 11.37 7.91
N ALA A 140 7.62 12.36 7.52
CA ALA A 140 8.91 12.63 8.16
C ALA A 140 8.74 13.10 9.61
N GLU A 141 7.77 13.97 9.90
CA GLU A 141 7.44 14.46 11.25
C GLU A 141 7.03 13.33 12.20
N ARG A 142 6.42 12.26 11.68
CA ARG A 142 6.11 11.04 12.45
C ARG A 142 7.30 10.09 12.61
N GLY A 143 8.47 10.46 12.10
CA GLY A 143 9.69 9.65 12.15
C GLY A 143 9.74 8.53 11.11
N GLY A 144 8.94 8.64 10.05
CA GLY A 144 8.85 7.67 8.95
C GLY A 144 7.91 6.49 9.24
N ILE A 145 7.77 5.61 8.27
CA ILE A 145 6.85 4.45 8.31
C ILE A 145 7.55 3.26 9.00
N ASP A 146 6.90 2.66 9.98
CA ASP A 146 7.40 1.46 10.69
C ASP A 146 7.19 0.19 9.89
N LEU A 147 6.02 0.04 9.26
CA LEU A 147 5.69 -1.08 8.39
C LEU A 147 4.85 -0.58 7.22
N GLN A 148 5.37 -0.78 5.99
CA GLN A 148 4.68 -0.47 4.74
C GLN A 148 4.10 -1.74 4.14
N LEU A 149 2.77 -1.80 4.02
CA LEU A 149 2.07 -2.82 3.26
C LEU A 149 2.08 -2.45 1.77
N LEU A 150 2.47 -3.39 0.91
CA LEU A 150 2.50 -3.23 -0.55
C LEU A 150 1.73 -4.36 -1.23
N GLY A 151 1.01 -4.01 -2.32
CA GLY A 151 0.68 -4.94 -3.38
C GLY A 151 1.70 -4.87 -4.52
N ILE A 152 1.52 -5.67 -5.57
CA ILE A 152 2.31 -5.62 -6.81
C ILE A 152 1.40 -5.71 -8.03
N GLY A 153 1.64 -4.87 -9.03
CA GLY A 153 0.98 -4.96 -10.32
C GLY A 153 1.49 -6.13 -11.17
N GLY A 154 0.73 -6.52 -12.20
CA GLY A 154 1.15 -7.59 -13.12
C GLY A 154 2.39 -7.25 -13.94
N ASN A 155 2.70 -5.96 -14.10
CA ASN A 155 3.88 -5.43 -14.76
C ASN A 155 5.01 -5.01 -13.78
N GLY A 156 4.89 -5.34 -12.49
CA GLY A 156 5.87 -5.02 -11.47
C GLY A 156 5.72 -3.63 -10.82
N HIS A 157 4.66 -2.88 -11.11
CA HIS A 157 4.42 -1.60 -10.41
C HIS A 157 4.09 -1.80 -8.94
N ILE A 158 4.46 -0.84 -8.10
CA ILE A 158 4.03 -0.69 -6.70
C ILE A 158 3.42 0.70 -6.51
N ALA A 159 2.28 0.78 -5.82
CA ALA A 159 1.42 1.95 -5.83
C ALA A 159 1.09 2.34 -7.30
N PHE A 160 1.14 3.61 -7.67
CA PHE A 160 1.08 4.01 -9.09
C PHE A 160 2.46 4.28 -9.71
N ASN A 161 3.55 3.76 -9.12
CA ASN A 161 4.88 3.80 -9.76
C ASN A 161 4.94 2.73 -10.85
N GLU A 162 4.68 3.13 -12.07
CA GLU A 162 4.68 2.29 -13.27
C GLU A 162 6.11 2.10 -13.83
N PRO A 163 6.37 1.02 -14.61
CA PRO A 163 7.61 0.86 -15.33
C PRO A 163 8.01 2.12 -16.11
N GLY A 164 9.23 2.62 -15.89
CA GLY A 164 9.73 3.87 -16.40
C GLY A 164 11.25 3.87 -16.61
N GLU A 165 11.81 5.03 -16.97
CA GLU A 165 13.26 5.19 -17.21
C GLU A 165 14.03 5.39 -15.90
N ALA A 166 13.38 5.95 -14.88
CA ALA A 166 13.96 6.23 -13.56
C ALA A 166 12.97 5.90 -12.44
N PHE A 167 13.49 5.72 -11.23
CA PHE A 167 12.68 5.64 -10.04
C PHE A 167 12.28 7.04 -9.58
N GLU A 168 10.97 7.29 -9.46
CA GLU A 168 10.48 8.49 -8.81
C GLU A 168 10.74 8.41 -7.30
N LYS A 169 11.29 9.50 -6.74
CA LYS A 169 11.81 9.49 -5.37
C LYS A 169 10.74 9.81 -4.36
N ASP A 170 10.04 10.92 -4.55
CA ASP A 170 9.15 11.54 -3.59
C ASP A 170 7.68 11.32 -4.00
N THR A 171 6.77 11.69 -3.14
CA THR A 171 5.34 11.72 -3.51
C THR A 171 5.15 12.68 -4.70
N HIS A 172 4.48 12.21 -5.72
CA HIS A 172 4.35 12.90 -6.99
C HIS A 172 3.01 12.64 -7.67
N ILE A 173 2.71 13.45 -8.67
CA ILE A 173 1.53 13.28 -9.52
C ILE A 173 1.93 12.41 -10.70
N VAL A 174 1.14 11.38 -10.98
CA VAL A 174 1.36 10.47 -12.09
C VAL A 174 0.16 10.47 -13.04
N ALA A 175 0.42 10.48 -14.35
CA ALA A 175 -0.60 10.18 -15.34
C ALA A 175 -0.81 8.65 -15.40
N LEU A 176 -2.05 8.21 -15.27
CA LEU A 176 -2.37 6.77 -15.31
C LEU A 176 -2.26 6.24 -16.74
N LYS A 177 -1.61 5.07 -16.87
CA LYS A 177 -1.55 4.38 -18.17
C LYS A 177 -2.92 3.85 -18.57
N GLU A 178 -3.18 3.77 -19.87
CA GLU A 178 -4.45 3.23 -20.41
C GLU A 178 -4.74 1.80 -19.88
N SER A 179 -3.71 0.98 -19.68
CA SER A 179 -3.85 -0.36 -19.08
C SER A 179 -4.39 -0.29 -17.65
N THR A 180 -3.94 0.70 -16.86
CA THR A 180 -4.39 0.93 -15.48
C THR A 180 -5.82 1.49 -15.46
N ILE A 181 -6.13 2.44 -16.35
CA ILE A 181 -7.48 2.98 -16.53
C ILE A 181 -8.47 1.84 -16.86
N ARG A 182 -8.14 0.99 -17.85
CA ARG A 182 -8.96 -0.17 -18.22
C ARG A 182 -9.13 -1.18 -17.07
N ALA A 183 -8.06 -1.46 -16.33
CA ALA A 183 -8.12 -2.38 -15.20
C ALA A 183 -9.02 -1.85 -14.07
N ASN A 184 -9.06 -0.52 -13.89
CA ASN A 184 -9.86 0.14 -12.86
C ASN A 184 -11.28 0.49 -13.31
N GLN A 185 -11.56 0.48 -14.63
CA GLN A 185 -12.90 0.77 -15.19
C GLN A 185 -14.01 -0.05 -14.52
N ARG A 186 -13.74 -1.28 -14.12
CA ARG A 186 -14.71 -2.15 -13.42
C ARG A 186 -15.27 -1.58 -12.12
N PHE A 187 -14.65 -0.55 -11.57
CA PHE A 187 -15.08 0.13 -10.34
C PHE A 187 -15.88 1.40 -10.61
N PHE A 188 -15.97 1.85 -11.87
CA PHE A 188 -16.64 3.08 -12.29
C PHE A 188 -17.80 2.75 -13.21
N ALA A 189 -18.77 3.67 -13.33
CA ALA A 189 -19.93 3.47 -14.21
C ALA A 189 -19.54 3.51 -15.71
N SER A 190 -18.47 4.24 -16.07
CA SER A 190 -17.93 4.28 -17.42
C SER A 190 -16.41 4.53 -17.39
N ALA A 191 -15.72 4.25 -18.50
CA ALA A 191 -14.28 4.49 -18.65
C ALA A 191 -13.91 5.98 -18.49
N ASP A 192 -14.78 6.89 -18.92
CA ASP A 192 -14.55 8.35 -18.86
C ASP A 192 -14.60 8.89 -17.43
N GLN A 193 -15.20 8.15 -16.50
CA GLN A 193 -15.24 8.50 -15.09
C GLN A 193 -14.00 8.04 -14.32
N VAL A 194 -13.15 7.21 -14.92
CA VAL A 194 -11.88 6.81 -14.30
C VAL A 194 -10.93 8.01 -14.31
N PRO A 195 -10.41 8.45 -13.17
CA PRO A 195 -9.43 9.53 -13.12
C PRO A 195 -8.22 9.24 -14.00
N ARG A 196 -7.64 10.27 -14.59
CA ARG A 196 -6.47 10.13 -15.46
C ARG A 196 -5.16 10.41 -14.75
N GLN A 197 -5.23 10.90 -13.51
CA GLN A 197 -4.08 11.19 -12.67
C GLN A 197 -4.29 10.68 -11.25
N ALA A 198 -3.20 10.41 -10.58
CA ALA A 198 -3.16 10.07 -9.16
C ALA A 198 -1.99 10.78 -8.47
N ILE A 199 -2.09 10.98 -7.16
CA ILE A 199 -0.94 11.24 -6.28
C ILE A 199 -0.46 9.88 -5.79
N THR A 200 0.84 9.64 -5.85
CA THR A 200 1.43 8.38 -5.39
C THR A 200 2.73 8.62 -4.64
N MET A 201 2.93 7.87 -3.57
CA MET A 201 4.17 7.83 -2.81
C MET A 201 5.31 7.29 -3.70
N GLY A 202 6.43 8.00 -3.74
CA GLY A 202 7.58 7.61 -4.54
C GLY A 202 8.40 6.47 -3.92
N ILE A 203 9.24 5.85 -4.74
CA ILE A 203 10.01 4.66 -4.37
C ILE A 203 10.95 4.93 -3.19
N ARG A 204 11.57 6.12 -3.11
CA ARG A 204 12.45 6.46 -1.99
C ARG A 204 11.71 6.38 -0.64
N LEU A 205 10.52 6.97 -0.54
CA LEU A 205 9.73 6.96 0.69
C LEU A 205 9.29 5.55 1.07
N ILE A 206 8.81 4.78 0.10
CA ILE A 206 8.46 3.37 0.29
C ILE A 206 9.67 2.61 0.84
N MET A 207 10.84 2.81 0.23
CA MET A 207 12.07 2.12 0.63
C MET A 207 12.67 2.64 1.94
N GLN A 208 12.27 3.81 2.45
CA GLN A 208 12.65 4.31 3.77
C GLN A 208 11.86 3.68 4.91
N ALA A 209 10.76 2.98 4.65
CA ALA A 209 10.04 2.25 5.67
C ALA A 209 10.96 1.25 6.38
N ARG A 210 10.81 1.13 7.72
CA ARG A 210 11.64 0.22 8.52
C ARG A 210 11.42 -1.25 8.18
N LYS A 211 10.18 -1.57 7.78
CA LYS A 211 9.78 -2.91 7.30
C LYS A 211 8.88 -2.74 6.10
N ILE A 212 9.05 -3.58 5.10
CA ILE A 212 8.17 -3.66 3.94
C ILE A 212 7.53 -5.05 3.93
N LEU A 213 6.21 -5.08 3.81
CA LEU A 213 5.41 -6.29 3.68
C LEU A 213 4.72 -6.27 2.31
N LEU A 214 5.32 -6.94 1.33
CA LEU A 214 4.72 -7.11 0.02
C LEU A 214 3.84 -8.35 0.00
N ILE A 215 2.59 -8.20 -0.42
CA ILE A 215 1.63 -9.29 -0.58
C ILE A 215 1.21 -9.41 -2.03
N ALA A 216 1.17 -10.64 -2.54
CA ALA A 216 0.77 -10.91 -3.91
C ALA A 216 -0.06 -12.18 -4.00
N GLU A 217 -1.11 -12.15 -4.82
CA GLU A 217 -2.03 -13.25 -5.03
C GLU A 217 -2.27 -13.48 -6.53
N GLY A 218 -2.37 -14.76 -6.86
CA GLY A 218 -2.80 -15.23 -8.16
C GLY A 218 -1.68 -15.38 -9.19
N PRO A 219 -1.93 -16.21 -10.23
CA PRO A 219 -0.92 -16.56 -11.23
C PRO A 219 -0.49 -15.36 -12.09
N ALA A 220 -1.35 -14.35 -12.24
CA ALA A 220 -1.04 -13.13 -13.01
C ALA A 220 0.11 -12.29 -12.40
N LYS A 221 0.48 -12.53 -11.13
CA LYS A 221 1.58 -11.84 -10.45
C LYS A 221 2.91 -12.59 -10.53
N LYS A 222 2.93 -13.82 -11.08
CA LYS A 222 4.11 -14.69 -11.09
C LYS A 222 5.31 -14.02 -11.74
N GLN A 223 5.16 -13.55 -12.98
CA GLN A 223 6.26 -12.93 -13.73
C GLN A 223 6.80 -11.68 -13.05
N ALA A 224 5.90 -10.80 -12.57
CA ALA A 224 6.29 -9.60 -11.86
C ALA A 224 7.05 -9.91 -10.56
N LEU A 225 6.61 -10.93 -9.81
CA LEU A 225 7.31 -11.39 -8.61
C LEU A 225 8.68 -11.99 -8.92
N GLU A 226 8.79 -12.82 -9.96
CA GLU A 226 10.08 -13.39 -10.38
C GLU A 226 11.08 -12.29 -10.76
N GLN A 227 10.63 -11.29 -11.52
CA GLN A 227 11.45 -10.13 -11.88
C GLN A 227 11.83 -9.27 -10.67
N ALA A 228 10.88 -9.01 -9.78
CA ALA A 228 11.13 -8.20 -8.59
C ALA A 228 12.07 -8.87 -7.58
N LEU A 229 11.98 -10.20 -7.41
CA LEU A 229 12.74 -10.93 -6.38
C LEU A 229 14.11 -11.44 -6.86
N PHE A 230 14.24 -11.73 -8.15
CA PHE A 230 15.41 -12.41 -8.70
C PHE A 230 16.02 -11.70 -9.94
N GLY A 231 15.33 -10.68 -10.46
CA GLY A 231 15.83 -9.84 -11.52
C GLY A 231 16.79 -8.74 -11.04
N PRO A 232 17.40 -7.99 -11.96
CA PRO A 232 18.17 -6.81 -11.60
C PRO A 232 17.27 -5.70 -11.08
N ILE A 233 17.82 -4.85 -10.19
CA ILE A 233 17.15 -3.61 -9.77
C ILE A 233 16.99 -2.71 -10.98
N SER A 234 15.76 -2.35 -11.32
CA SER A 234 15.45 -1.58 -12.53
C SER A 234 14.13 -0.80 -12.38
N ALA A 235 14.11 0.43 -12.85
CA ALA A 235 12.89 1.22 -12.95
C ALA A 235 11.85 0.62 -13.91
N GLN A 236 12.25 -0.32 -14.78
CA GLN A 236 11.33 -1.12 -15.61
C GLN A 236 10.54 -2.15 -14.78
N VAL A 237 10.97 -2.42 -13.54
CA VAL A 237 10.27 -3.25 -12.55
C VAL A 237 10.32 -2.50 -11.21
N PRO A 238 9.41 -1.56 -10.96
CA PRO A 238 9.46 -0.70 -9.77
C PRO A 238 9.51 -1.44 -8.43
N ALA A 239 9.04 -2.68 -8.40
CA ALA A 239 9.08 -3.55 -7.22
C ALA A 239 10.44 -4.27 -7.02
N SER A 240 11.45 -4.07 -7.89
CA SER A 240 12.75 -4.78 -7.85
C SER A 240 13.72 -4.32 -6.76
#